data_688d78a0499f7cc8fe789521214e7aa9
#
_entry.id   688d78a0499f7cc8fe789521214e7aa9
#
_cell.length_a   1.000
_cell.length_b   1.000
_cell.length_c   1.000
_cell.angle_alpha   90.00
_cell.angle_beta   90.00
_cell.angle_gamma   90.00
#
_symmetry.space_group_name_H-M   'P 1'
#
loop_
_entity.id
_entity.type
_entity.pdbx_description
1 polymer ?
#
loop_
_entity_poly.entity_id
_entity_poly.type
_entity_poly.pdbx_seq_one_letter_code
_entity_poly.pdbx_strand_id
1 'polypeptide(L)'
;MPAVRTANELNLAAHPSILFQVFGEVSDPRMVPIAVIEGGALHQIDLSEESWKRFDEMYLRPSQHYALYHDGAPDGTVDVRRGMWEPGRVPFYSLPGCQTLTPVASVALQRTVAGPDYTLQYLAANSGLTRARSGFPLPKDELDRIAHAMAMEAAPAADISQRELDSLDMHAVSFPSGTTRWPTIVATLIDATAENTARPDARTAHMLIVADADSGGRYRPSYVHRVNGPLATAEFRRYYDHLDLTGDGIDEIVLEGWRFGGDTFLTVLQWKGDRWEEVFRGKGSWCLDSYEARNGE
;
A
#
# COMPACT_ATOMS: atom_id res chain seq x y z
N MET A 1 26.88 5.53 -3.79
CA MET A 1 26.02 4.67 -4.58
C MET A 1 25.81 3.40 -3.79
N PRO A 2 24.62 3.05 -3.33
CA PRO A 2 24.38 1.74 -2.73
C PRO A 2 24.50 0.70 -3.84
N ALA A 3 25.20 -0.39 -3.54
CA ALA A 3 25.38 -1.51 -4.46
C ALA A 3 24.00 -2.07 -4.82
N VAL A 4 23.69 -2.11 -6.11
CA VAL A 4 22.56 -2.85 -6.65
C VAL A 4 22.81 -4.31 -6.28
N ARG A 5 22.12 -4.82 -5.25
CA ARG A 5 22.08 -6.25 -5.00
C ARG A 5 21.36 -6.86 -6.20
N THR A 6 22.07 -7.73 -6.92
CA THR A 6 21.43 -8.65 -7.87
C THR A 6 20.30 -9.34 -7.14
N ALA A 7 19.09 -9.21 -7.67
CA ALA A 7 17.92 -9.90 -7.14
C ALA A 7 18.28 -11.40 -7.05
N ASN A 8 18.36 -11.93 -5.84
CA ASN A 8 18.46 -13.37 -5.64
C ASN A 8 17.08 -13.95 -5.92
N GLU A 9 17.02 -14.94 -6.80
CA GLU A 9 15.82 -15.71 -7.04
C GLU A 9 15.21 -16.17 -5.69
N LEU A 10 13.91 -16.05 -5.56
CA LEU A 10 13.19 -16.39 -4.34
C LEU A 10 13.45 -17.83 -3.92
N ASN A 11 14.01 -18.05 -2.73
CA ASN A 11 14.27 -19.37 -2.19
C ASN A 11 12.98 -20.02 -1.67
N LEU A 12 12.22 -20.61 -2.57
CA LEU A 12 10.96 -21.30 -2.23
C LEU A 12 11.17 -22.53 -1.32
N ALA A 13 12.38 -23.09 -1.25
CA ALA A 13 12.65 -24.23 -0.37
C ALA A 13 12.56 -23.88 1.13
N ALA A 14 12.75 -22.61 1.48
CA ALA A 14 12.66 -22.12 2.84
C ALA A 14 11.21 -21.83 3.30
N HIS A 15 10.21 -21.99 2.43
CA HIS A 15 8.81 -21.63 2.71
C HIS A 15 8.66 -20.23 3.31
N PRO A 16 9.16 -19.20 2.65
CA PRO A 16 9.14 -17.85 3.21
C PRO A 16 7.71 -17.34 3.42
N SER A 17 7.54 -16.41 4.34
CA SER A 17 6.28 -15.70 4.53
C SER A 17 6.06 -14.72 3.39
N ILE A 18 4.86 -14.72 2.82
CA ILE A 18 4.50 -13.84 1.71
C ILE A 18 3.45 -12.84 2.19
N LEU A 19 3.70 -11.58 1.89
CA LEU A 19 2.70 -10.51 1.98
C LEU A 19 1.94 -10.44 0.66
N PHE A 20 0.62 -10.48 0.74
CA PHE A 20 -0.27 -10.34 -0.40
C PHE A 20 -1.12 -9.08 -0.26
N GLN A 21 -1.49 -8.49 -1.39
CA GLN A 21 -2.57 -7.51 -1.49
C GLN A 21 -3.82 -8.21 -2.00
N VAL A 22 -4.95 -7.97 -1.32
CA VAL A 22 -6.27 -8.45 -1.75
C VAL A 22 -7.08 -7.25 -2.23
N PHE A 23 -7.61 -7.34 -3.44
CA PHE A 23 -8.24 -6.24 -4.14
C PHE A 23 -9.41 -6.71 -5.03
N GLY A 24 -10.08 -5.77 -5.68
CA GLY A 24 -11.19 -6.02 -6.59
C GLY A 24 -12.55 -5.80 -5.93
N GLU A 25 -13.57 -6.40 -6.51
CA GLU A 25 -14.94 -6.34 -5.97
C GLU A 25 -15.19 -7.54 -5.03
N VAL A 26 -16.13 -7.38 -4.11
CA VAL A 26 -16.55 -8.47 -3.20
C VAL A 26 -17.02 -9.71 -3.95
N SER A 27 -17.60 -9.52 -5.14
CA SER A 27 -18.06 -10.60 -6.02
C SER A 27 -16.94 -11.34 -6.75
N ASP A 28 -15.80 -10.69 -6.97
CA ASP A 28 -14.63 -11.23 -7.67
C ASP A 28 -13.31 -10.79 -7.02
N PRO A 29 -13.05 -11.19 -5.78
CA PRO A 29 -11.84 -10.81 -5.07
C PRO A 29 -10.61 -11.49 -5.68
N ARG A 30 -9.53 -10.72 -5.76
CA ARG A 30 -8.25 -11.13 -6.30
C ARG A 30 -7.15 -10.92 -5.28
N MET A 31 -6.08 -11.70 -5.38
CA MET A 31 -4.93 -11.62 -4.51
C MET A 31 -3.64 -11.65 -5.33
N VAL A 32 -2.72 -10.73 -5.06
CA VAL A 32 -1.39 -10.66 -5.68
C VAL A 32 -0.30 -10.70 -4.62
N PRO A 33 0.81 -11.42 -4.86
CA PRO A 33 1.95 -11.38 -3.96
C PRO A 33 2.71 -10.05 -4.12
N ILE A 34 3.05 -9.43 -3.00
CA ILE A 34 3.73 -8.13 -2.94
C ILE A 34 5.19 -8.27 -2.53
N ALA A 35 5.43 -8.95 -1.40
CA ALA A 35 6.75 -9.06 -0.81
C ALA A 35 6.95 -10.41 -0.13
N VAL A 36 8.21 -10.80 0.00
CA VAL A 36 8.67 -11.83 0.93
C VAL A 36 9.01 -11.14 2.24
N ILE A 37 8.54 -11.70 3.36
CA ILE A 37 8.90 -11.29 4.71
C ILE A 37 9.89 -12.31 5.26
N GLU A 38 11.14 -11.93 5.44
CA GLU A 38 12.18 -12.82 5.95
C GLU A 38 13.15 -12.05 6.86
N GLY A 39 13.42 -12.60 8.04
CA GLY A 39 14.38 -12.02 8.98
C GLY A 39 14.09 -10.58 9.42
N GLY A 40 12.84 -10.18 9.47
CA GLY A 40 12.43 -8.81 9.81
C GLY A 40 12.67 -7.81 8.67
N ALA A 41 12.78 -8.28 7.43
CA ALA A 41 12.95 -7.45 6.25
C ALA A 41 11.97 -7.85 5.14
N LEU A 42 11.68 -6.90 4.25
CA LEU A 42 10.85 -7.09 3.08
C LEU A 42 11.74 -7.19 1.83
N HIS A 43 11.49 -8.21 1.01
CA HIS A 43 12.21 -8.46 -0.22
C HIS A 43 11.25 -8.52 -1.40
N GLN A 44 11.71 -8.06 -2.55
CA GLN A 44 10.94 -8.19 -3.79
C GLN A 44 10.78 -9.65 -4.19
N ILE A 45 9.63 -9.96 -4.77
CA ILE A 45 9.36 -11.27 -5.36
C ILE A 45 9.84 -11.23 -6.80
N ASP A 46 10.90 -11.98 -7.07
CA ASP A 46 11.39 -12.20 -8.43
C ASP A 46 11.12 -13.66 -8.80
N LEU A 47 10.22 -13.88 -9.77
CA LEU A 47 9.79 -15.17 -10.21
C LEU A 47 10.13 -15.34 -11.69
N SER A 48 11.03 -16.29 -12.00
CA SER A 48 11.24 -16.79 -13.35
C SER A 48 10.07 -17.66 -13.79
N GLU A 49 10.01 -18.01 -15.08
CA GLU A 49 9.01 -18.94 -15.61
C GLU A 49 9.07 -20.32 -14.92
N GLU A 50 10.24 -20.76 -14.48
CA GLU A 50 10.42 -22.02 -13.78
C GLU A 50 9.98 -21.94 -12.32
N SER A 51 10.36 -20.90 -11.62
CA SER A 51 10.01 -20.73 -10.20
C SER A 51 8.53 -20.37 -9.99
N TRP A 52 7.86 -19.79 -10.99
CA TRP A 52 6.43 -19.52 -10.94
C TRP A 52 5.58 -20.76 -10.64
N LYS A 53 5.82 -21.87 -11.32
CA LYS A 53 5.05 -23.12 -11.13
C LYS A 53 5.12 -23.59 -9.69
N ARG A 54 6.33 -23.53 -9.13
CA ARG A 54 6.54 -23.89 -7.73
C ARG A 54 5.89 -22.91 -6.79
N PHE A 55 5.94 -21.62 -7.08
CA PHE A 55 5.24 -20.60 -6.30
C PHE A 55 3.73 -20.82 -6.32
N ASP A 56 3.13 -21.07 -7.48
CA ASP A 56 1.71 -21.39 -7.62
C ASP A 56 1.33 -22.64 -6.80
N GLU A 57 2.13 -23.70 -6.89
CA GLU A 57 1.92 -24.94 -6.12
C GLU A 57 1.98 -24.71 -4.60
N MET A 58 2.83 -23.83 -4.15
CA MET A 58 3.03 -23.58 -2.72
C MET A 58 2.04 -22.57 -2.13
N TYR A 59 1.67 -21.55 -2.90
CA TYR A 59 0.96 -20.39 -2.37
C TYR A 59 -0.39 -20.10 -3.02
N LEU A 60 -0.66 -20.58 -4.23
CA LEU A 60 -1.86 -20.19 -4.98
C LEU A 60 -2.79 -21.39 -5.31
N ARG A 61 -2.73 -22.45 -4.50
CA ARG A 61 -3.61 -23.63 -4.65
C ARG A 61 -4.82 -23.56 -3.71
N PRO A 62 -5.93 -24.24 -4.03
CA PRO A 62 -7.15 -24.23 -3.22
C PRO A 62 -7.02 -24.71 -1.78
N SER A 63 -5.89 -25.34 -1.42
CA SER A 63 -5.58 -25.75 -0.05
C SER A 63 -4.93 -24.64 0.80
N GLN A 64 -4.63 -23.49 0.20
CA GLN A 64 -3.95 -22.40 0.89
C GLN A 64 -4.96 -21.45 1.52
N HIS A 65 -4.68 -21.10 2.77
CA HIS A 65 -5.45 -20.18 3.60
C HIS A 65 -4.51 -19.14 4.18
N TYR A 66 -4.94 -17.89 4.19
CA TYR A 66 -4.14 -16.77 4.70
C TYR A 66 -4.94 -15.98 5.73
N ALA A 67 -4.26 -15.42 6.70
CA ALA A 67 -4.87 -14.42 7.58
C ALA A 67 -5.12 -13.14 6.78
N LEU A 68 -6.30 -12.57 6.93
CA LEU A 68 -6.72 -11.32 6.33
C LEU A 68 -6.57 -10.20 7.34
N TYR A 69 -6.10 -9.03 6.89
CA TYR A 69 -5.85 -7.85 7.74
C TYR A 69 -6.48 -6.61 7.13
N HIS A 70 -6.99 -5.75 8.00
CA HIS A 70 -7.52 -4.44 7.68
C HIS A 70 -7.35 -3.49 8.86
N ASP A 71 -6.89 -2.26 8.61
CA ASP A 71 -6.60 -1.26 9.65
C ASP A 71 -5.77 -1.82 10.82
N GLY A 72 -4.68 -2.53 10.49
CA GLY A 72 -3.75 -3.07 11.45
C GLY A 72 -4.28 -4.26 12.28
N ALA A 73 -5.46 -4.77 11.98
CA ALA A 73 -6.13 -5.82 12.75
C ALA A 73 -6.48 -7.05 11.88
N PRO A 74 -6.51 -8.25 12.47
CA PRO A 74 -7.05 -9.41 11.79
C PRO A 74 -8.55 -9.20 11.48
N ASP A 75 -8.92 -9.41 10.21
CA ASP A 75 -10.32 -9.31 9.74
C ASP A 75 -10.83 -10.63 9.11
N GLY A 76 -10.31 -11.75 9.53
CA GLY A 76 -10.74 -13.06 9.07
C GLY A 76 -9.69 -13.80 8.26
N THR A 77 -10.13 -14.51 7.21
CA THR A 77 -9.28 -15.32 6.35
C THR A 77 -9.59 -15.14 4.88
N VAL A 78 -8.60 -15.43 4.06
CA VAL A 78 -8.74 -15.54 2.62
C VAL A 78 -8.38 -16.95 2.17
N ASP A 79 -9.28 -17.57 1.40
CA ASP A 79 -9.12 -18.91 0.87
C ASP A 79 -8.81 -18.82 -0.62
N VAL A 80 -7.73 -19.42 -1.07
CA VAL A 80 -7.38 -19.46 -2.48
C VAL A 80 -8.33 -20.41 -3.21
N ARG A 81 -8.98 -19.89 -4.25
CA ARG A 81 -9.81 -20.70 -5.17
C ARG A 81 -8.96 -21.26 -6.29
N ARG A 82 -8.13 -20.42 -6.89
CA ARG A 82 -7.29 -20.81 -8.03
C ARG A 82 -6.22 -19.77 -8.32
N GLY A 83 -4.97 -20.20 -8.55
CA GLY A 83 -3.97 -19.40 -9.24
C GLY A 83 -4.38 -19.15 -10.68
N MET A 84 -4.18 -17.94 -11.19
CA MET A 84 -4.55 -17.56 -12.54
C MET A 84 -3.41 -17.93 -13.49
N TRP A 85 -3.52 -19.11 -14.05
CA TRP A 85 -2.57 -19.68 -15.01
C TRP A 85 -3.32 -20.11 -16.28
N GLU A 86 -2.80 -19.70 -17.43
CA GLU A 86 -3.25 -20.21 -18.71
C GLU A 86 -2.20 -21.18 -19.27
N PRO A 87 -2.53 -22.47 -19.49
CA PRO A 87 -1.59 -23.42 -20.07
C PRO A 87 -1.07 -22.95 -21.43
N GLY A 88 0.25 -23.02 -21.62
CA GLY A 88 0.91 -22.64 -22.87
C GLY A 88 1.19 -21.15 -23.04
N ARG A 89 0.88 -20.32 -22.06
CA ARG A 89 1.24 -18.90 -22.02
C ARG A 89 2.17 -18.60 -20.84
N VAL A 90 2.70 -17.37 -20.81
CA VAL A 90 3.44 -16.86 -19.68
C VAL A 90 2.61 -17.02 -18.41
N PRO A 91 3.19 -17.51 -17.30
CA PRO A 91 2.48 -17.88 -16.07
C PRO A 91 1.97 -16.72 -15.23
N PHE A 92 1.63 -15.63 -15.84
CA PHE A 92 1.19 -14.42 -15.16
C PHE A 92 -0.10 -13.93 -15.79
N TYR A 93 -0.95 -13.36 -14.98
CA TYR A 93 -2.18 -12.73 -15.41
C TYR A 93 -1.95 -11.23 -15.59
N SER A 94 -2.54 -10.65 -16.64
CA SER A 94 -2.55 -9.20 -16.80
C SER A 94 -3.50 -8.57 -15.77
N LEU A 95 -2.99 -7.69 -14.96
CA LEU A 95 -3.84 -6.86 -14.09
C LEU A 95 -4.66 -5.89 -14.94
N PRO A 96 -5.86 -5.47 -14.48
CA PRO A 96 -6.66 -4.49 -15.20
C PRO A 96 -5.84 -3.23 -15.52
N GLY A 97 -5.77 -2.87 -16.81
CA GLY A 97 -5.02 -1.71 -17.30
C GLY A 97 -3.49 -1.91 -17.37
N CYS A 98 -2.94 -3.03 -16.91
CA CYS A 98 -1.50 -3.29 -16.96
C CYS A 98 -1.11 -4.10 -18.20
N GLN A 99 -0.02 -3.71 -18.85
CA GLN A 99 0.65 -4.54 -19.86
C GLN A 99 1.55 -5.58 -19.20
N THR A 100 2.01 -5.32 -17.98
CA THR A 100 2.89 -6.21 -17.22
C THR A 100 2.08 -7.36 -16.62
N LEU A 101 2.50 -8.58 -16.91
CA LEU A 101 1.91 -9.77 -16.29
C LEU A 101 2.43 -9.94 -14.86
N THR A 102 1.57 -10.40 -13.96
CA THR A 102 1.91 -10.67 -12.57
C THR A 102 1.16 -11.90 -12.05
N PRO A 103 1.70 -12.61 -11.03
CA PRO A 103 0.98 -13.70 -10.38
C PRO A 103 -0.30 -13.17 -9.73
N VAL A 104 -1.43 -13.84 -9.99
CA VAL A 104 -2.73 -13.47 -9.41
C VAL A 104 -3.46 -14.74 -9.00
N ALA A 105 -4.20 -14.70 -7.89
CA ALA A 105 -5.14 -15.73 -7.52
C ALA A 105 -6.57 -15.19 -7.44
N SER A 106 -7.55 -15.99 -7.83
CA SER A 106 -8.94 -15.81 -7.45
C SER A 106 -9.12 -16.39 -6.04
N VAL A 107 -9.79 -15.66 -5.17
CA VAL A 107 -9.92 -16.01 -3.76
C VAL A 107 -11.37 -15.93 -3.26
N ALA A 108 -11.61 -16.41 -2.05
CA ALA A 108 -12.83 -16.20 -1.30
C ALA A 108 -12.47 -15.58 0.06
N LEU A 109 -13.26 -14.62 0.50
CA LEU A 109 -13.04 -13.95 1.78
C LEU A 109 -14.03 -14.46 2.81
N GLN A 110 -13.51 -14.75 4.02
CA GLN A 110 -14.30 -15.00 5.21
C GLN A 110 -13.97 -13.89 6.20
N ARG A 111 -14.67 -12.76 6.05
CA ARG A 111 -14.44 -11.56 6.86
C ARG A 111 -15.16 -11.62 8.19
N THR A 112 -14.55 -11.06 9.23
CA THR A 112 -15.14 -10.94 10.55
C THR A 112 -16.20 -9.83 10.57
N VAL A 113 -15.97 -8.75 9.81
CA VAL A 113 -16.90 -7.62 9.71
C VAL A 113 -17.53 -7.60 8.32
N ALA A 114 -18.84 -7.72 8.26
CA ALA A 114 -19.60 -7.55 7.03
C ALA A 114 -19.84 -6.05 6.80
N GLY A 115 -19.18 -5.47 5.81
CA GLY A 115 -19.39 -4.10 5.36
C GLY A 115 -19.82 -4.05 3.89
N PRO A 116 -20.47 -2.98 3.43
CA PRO A 116 -20.82 -2.78 2.02
C PRO A 116 -19.61 -2.25 1.24
N ASP A 117 -18.48 -2.96 1.31
CA ASP A 117 -17.27 -2.54 0.61
C ASP A 117 -17.42 -2.88 -0.86
N TYR A 118 -17.60 -1.87 -1.68
CA TYR A 118 -17.62 -2.02 -3.13
C TYR A 118 -16.22 -2.31 -3.69
N THR A 119 -15.18 -1.84 -2.98
CA THR A 119 -13.78 -2.04 -3.37
C THR A 119 -13.00 -2.62 -2.19
N LEU A 120 -12.36 -3.74 -2.41
CA LEU A 120 -11.57 -4.41 -1.38
C LEU A 120 -10.19 -3.78 -1.26
N GLN A 121 -9.76 -3.51 -0.03
CA GLN A 121 -8.43 -3.02 0.32
C GLN A 121 -7.95 -3.77 1.56
N TYR A 122 -7.31 -4.93 1.35
CA TYR A 122 -6.84 -5.79 2.43
C TYR A 122 -5.40 -6.24 2.18
N LEU A 123 -4.70 -6.51 3.26
CA LEU A 123 -3.48 -7.30 3.22
C LEU A 123 -3.77 -8.73 3.66
N ALA A 124 -2.96 -9.68 3.19
CA ALA A 124 -3.02 -11.06 3.64
C ALA A 124 -1.61 -11.63 3.78
N ALA A 125 -1.45 -12.58 4.72
CA ALA A 125 -0.18 -13.27 4.91
C ALA A 125 -0.38 -14.69 5.44
N ASN A 126 0.64 -15.54 5.25
CA ASN A 126 0.65 -16.91 5.74
C ASN A 126 1.18 -17.04 7.17
N SER A 127 1.47 -15.95 7.85
CA SER A 127 1.87 -15.91 9.26
C SER A 127 1.09 -14.82 10.01
N GLY A 128 0.96 -14.98 11.31
CA GLY A 128 0.36 -13.95 12.16
C GLY A 128 1.28 -12.73 12.25
N LEU A 129 0.80 -11.59 11.77
CA LEU A 129 1.56 -10.34 11.68
C LEU A 129 1.07 -9.27 12.65
N THR A 130 0.21 -9.62 13.60
CA THR A 130 -0.37 -8.62 14.50
C THR A 130 -0.09 -8.92 15.96
N ARG A 131 0.11 -7.84 16.69
CA ARG A 131 0.03 -7.82 18.14
C ARG A 131 -1.11 -6.92 18.55
N ALA A 132 -1.84 -7.29 19.60
CA ALA A 132 -2.81 -6.40 20.21
C ALA A 132 -2.09 -5.12 20.65
N ARG A 133 -2.48 -3.98 20.08
CA ARG A 133 -1.98 -2.66 20.45
C ARG A 133 -2.88 -2.04 21.50
N SER A 134 -2.27 -1.38 22.47
CA SER A 134 -3.00 -0.53 23.40
C SER A 134 -3.03 0.89 22.85
N GLY A 135 -4.21 1.44 22.70
CA GLY A 135 -4.41 2.81 22.21
C GLY A 135 -5.69 2.93 21.41
N PHE A 136 -6.11 4.16 21.21
CA PHE A 136 -7.29 4.49 20.42
C PHE A 136 -6.91 5.52 19.36
N PRO A 137 -7.56 5.49 18.19
CA PRO A 137 -7.41 6.55 17.22
C PRO A 137 -7.88 7.89 17.81
N LEU A 138 -7.40 8.98 17.24
CA LEU A 138 -7.86 10.32 17.64
C LEU A 138 -9.31 10.52 17.21
N PRO A 139 -10.08 11.31 18.00
CA PRO A 139 -11.38 11.80 17.54
C PRO A 139 -11.23 12.57 16.22
N LYS A 140 -12.22 12.42 15.32
CA LYS A 140 -12.11 12.97 13.96
C LYS A 140 -11.78 14.46 13.91
N ASP A 141 -12.46 15.28 14.71
CA ASP A 141 -12.25 16.73 14.71
C ASP A 141 -10.82 17.11 15.17
N GLU A 142 -10.27 16.36 16.12
CA GLU A 142 -8.90 16.56 16.58
C GLU A 142 -7.90 16.09 15.52
N LEU A 143 -8.14 14.94 14.92
CA LEU A 143 -7.35 14.40 13.83
C LEU A 143 -7.27 15.38 12.66
N ASP A 144 -8.42 15.86 12.16
CA ASP A 144 -8.48 16.79 11.04
C ASP A 144 -7.75 18.11 11.35
N ARG A 145 -7.90 18.63 12.57
CA ARG A 145 -7.21 19.85 13.01
C ARG A 145 -5.68 19.67 13.05
N ILE A 146 -5.21 18.54 13.55
CA ILE A 146 -3.76 18.26 13.60
C ILE A 146 -3.22 18.03 12.19
N ALA A 147 -3.89 17.21 11.38
CA ALA A 147 -3.50 16.92 9.99
C ALA A 147 -3.40 18.21 9.16
N HIS A 148 -4.38 19.11 9.28
CA HIS A 148 -4.35 20.40 8.60
C HIS A 148 -3.17 21.27 9.07
N ALA A 149 -2.90 21.33 10.37
CA ALA A 149 -1.76 22.09 10.91
C ALA A 149 -0.41 21.55 10.38
N MET A 150 -0.26 20.21 10.27
CA MET A 150 0.94 19.59 9.72
C MET A 150 1.08 19.88 8.22
N ALA A 151 -0.03 19.90 7.49
CA ALA A 151 -0.05 20.23 6.07
C ALA A 151 0.38 21.70 5.83
N MET A 152 -0.11 22.62 6.65
CA MET A 152 0.30 24.03 6.64
C MET A 152 1.79 24.21 6.92
N GLU A 153 2.37 23.44 7.83
CA GLU A 153 3.80 23.46 8.14
C GLU A 153 4.63 22.90 6.96
N ALA A 154 4.13 21.87 6.30
CA ALA A 154 4.86 21.16 5.24
C ALA A 154 4.74 21.80 3.85
N ALA A 155 3.65 22.50 3.54
CA ALA A 155 3.32 23.04 2.21
C ALA A 155 4.37 24.00 1.63
N PRO A 156 4.98 24.93 2.39
CA PRO A 156 5.97 25.87 1.83
C PRO A 156 7.20 25.18 1.23
N ALA A 157 7.59 24.03 1.75
CA ALA A 157 8.74 23.29 1.23
C ALA A 157 8.48 22.60 -0.13
N ALA A 158 7.24 22.64 -0.63
CA ALA A 158 6.81 22.13 -1.93
C ALA A 158 6.30 23.24 -2.86
N ASP A 159 6.49 24.53 -2.48
CA ASP A 159 5.90 25.65 -3.19
C ASP A 159 4.37 25.55 -3.36
N ILE A 160 3.70 24.87 -2.44
CA ILE A 160 2.24 24.79 -2.39
C ILE A 160 1.72 25.99 -1.61
N SER A 161 0.97 26.86 -2.29
CA SER A 161 0.35 28.03 -1.65
C SER A 161 -0.79 27.61 -0.73
N GLN A 162 -1.15 28.48 0.24
CA GLN A 162 -2.31 28.25 1.11
C GLN A 162 -3.58 27.97 0.29
N ARG A 163 -3.81 28.72 -0.79
CA ARG A 163 -4.99 28.56 -1.63
C ARG A 163 -5.03 27.20 -2.33
N GLU A 164 -3.88 26.71 -2.80
CA GLU A 164 -3.76 25.39 -3.39
C GLU A 164 -4.02 24.33 -2.32
N LEU A 165 -3.41 24.47 -1.13
CA LEU A 165 -3.61 23.55 -0.02
C LEU A 165 -5.10 23.45 0.38
N ASP A 166 -5.80 24.58 0.46
CA ASP A 166 -7.22 24.65 0.80
C ASP A 166 -8.13 24.02 -0.28
N SER A 167 -7.60 23.79 -1.49
CA SER A 167 -8.33 23.12 -2.58
C SER A 167 -8.09 21.63 -2.66
N LEU A 168 -7.16 21.07 -1.86
CA LEU A 168 -6.91 19.64 -1.82
C LEU A 168 -7.92 18.92 -0.93
N ASP A 169 -8.40 17.78 -1.40
CA ASP A 169 -9.16 16.87 -0.56
C ASP A 169 -8.23 16.20 0.46
N MET A 170 -8.55 16.38 1.74
CA MET A 170 -7.78 15.79 2.82
C MET A 170 -8.49 14.56 3.39
N HIS A 171 -7.77 13.45 3.41
CA HIS A 171 -8.14 12.23 4.12
C HIS A 171 -7.09 11.89 5.16
N ALA A 172 -7.47 11.80 6.42
CA ALA A 172 -6.56 11.49 7.51
C ALA A 172 -7.05 10.28 8.31
N VAL A 173 -6.09 9.46 8.72
CA VAL A 173 -6.27 8.33 9.64
C VAL A 173 -5.32 8.46 10.81
N SER A 174 -5.66 7.84 11.94
CA SER A 174 -4.75 7.75 13.09
C SER A 174 -4.86 6.36 13.73
N PHE A 175 -3.74 5.83 14.16
CA PHE A 175 -3.65 4.48 14.74
C PHE A 175 -2.47 4.36 15.70
N PRO A 176 -2.51 3.45 16.69
CA PRO A 176 -1.41 3.19 17.59
C PRO A 176 -0.31 2.37 16.88
N SER A 177 0.66 3.02 16.26
CA SER A 177 1.76 2.35 15.55
C SER A 177 2.76 1.64 16.46
N GLY A 178 2.87 2.05 17.71
CA GLY A 178 3.89 1.55 18.66
C GLY A 178 5.15 2.42 18.73
N THR A 179 5.29 3.46 17.91
CA THR A 179 6.43 4.42 17.98
C THR A 179 6.44 5.17 19.29
N THR A 180 5.27 5.58 19.76
CA THR A 180 5.07 6.29 21.03
C THR A 180 3.79 5.81 21.71
N ARG A 181 3.44 6.38 22.85
CA ARG A 181 2.14 6.16 23.49
C ARG A 181 0.96 6.86 22.79
N TRP A 182 1.25 7.76 21.87
CA TRP A 182 0.27 8.51 21.10
C TRP A 182 0.07 7.84 19.72
N PRO A 183 -1.11 7.93 19.13
CA PRO A 183 -1.31 7.40 17.80
C PRO A 183 -0.48 8.15 16.75
N THR A 184 -0.02 7.43 15.76
CA THR A 184 0.55 8.01 14.53
C THR A 184 -0.58 8.51 13.65
N ILE A 185 -0.37 9.62 12.95
CA ILE A 185 -1.30 10.22 11.99
C ILE A 185 -0.74 10.03 10.59
N VAL A 186 -1.57 9.59 9.65
CA VAL A 186 -1.26 9.63 8.22
C VAL A 186 -2.31 10.49 7.53
N ALA A 187 -1.89 11.57 6.88
CA ALA A 187 -2.76 12.47 6.14
C ALA A 187 -2.39 12.47 4.65
N THR A 188 -3.34 12.20 3.80
CA THR A 188 -3.26 12.32 2.34
C THR A 188 -4.01 13.56 1.90
N LEU A 189 -3.37 14.43 1.15
CA LEU A 189 -3.98 15.61 0.52
C LEU A 189 -3.78 15.49 -0.98
N ILE A 190 -4.86 15.48 -1.74
CA ILE A 190 -4.83 15.21 -3.17
C ILE A 190 -5.75 16.17 -3.93
N ASP A 191 -5.34 16.56 -5.12
CA ASP A 191 -6.19 17.27 -6.05
C ASP A 191 -7.09 16.26 -6.79
N ALA A 192 -8.33 16.11 -6.34
CA ALA A 192 -9.30 15.21 -6.95
C ALA A 192 -9.62 15.56 -8.42
N THR A 193 -9.35 16.79 -8.86
CA THR A 193 -9.55 17.19 -10.25
C THR A 193 -8.44 16.66 -11.16
N ALA A 194 -7.24 16.46 -10.63
CA ALA A 194 -6.11 15.92 -11.38
C ALA A 194 -6.35 14.46 -11.80
N GLU A 195 -7.01 13.66 -10.96
CA GLU A 195 -7.35 12.27 -11.29
C GLU A 195 -8.32 12.13 -12.46
N ASN A 196 -9.11 13.17 -12.72
CA ASN A 196 -10.14 13.19 -13.76
C ASN A 196 -9.70 13.94 -15.04
N THR A 197 -8.46 14.43 -15.09
CA THR A 197 -7.96 15.12 -16.27
C THR A 197 -7.03 14.21 -17.08
N ALA A 198 -7.29 14.13 -18.40
CA ALA A 198 -6.42 13.42 -19.34
C ALA A 198 -5.25 14.28 -19.86
N ARG A 199 -4.95 15.41 -19.20
CA ARG A 199 -3.92 16.37 -19.65
C ARG A 199 -2.61 16.16 -18.90
N PRO A 200 -1.60 15.55 -19.53
CA PRO A 200 -0.30 15.25 -18.88
C PRO A 200 0.44 16.50 -18.39
N ASP A 201 0.19 17.64 -19.02
CA ASP A 201 0.79 18.95 -18.72
C ASP A 201 0.03 19.73 -17.62
N ALA A 202 -1.15 19.26 -17.23
CA ALA A 202 -1.89 19.87 -16.12
C ALA A 202 -1.05 19.85 -14.83
N ARG A 203 -1.07 20.96 -14.11
CA ARG A 203 -0.42 21.03 -12.81
C ARG A 203 -1.29 20.35 -11.76
N THR A 204 -0.63 19.66 -10.87
CA THR A 204 -1.25 19.02 -9.71
C THR A 204 -0.41 19.23 -8.47
N ALA A 205 -1.06 19.22 -7.31
CA ALA A 205 -0.41 19.20 -6.03
C ALA A 205 -0.88 17.97 -5.23
N HIS A 206 0.05 17.38 -4.51
CA HIS A 206 -0.23 16.25 -3.63
C HIS A 206 0.73 16.26 -2.44
N MET A 207 0.22 15.93 -1.26
CA MET A 207 1.03 15.64 -0.09
C MET A 207 0.55 14.38 0.62
N LEU A 208 1.50 13.59 1.10
CA LEU A 208 1.27 12.58 2.12
C LEU A 208 2.19 12.89 3.30
N ILE A 209 1.60 13.00 4.48
CA ILE A 209 2.31 13.34 5.72
C ILE A 209 2.08 12.23 6.72
N VAL A 210 3.17 11.74 7.32
CA VAL A 210 3.10 10.95 8.55
C VAL A 210 3.57 11.85 9.67
N ALA A 211 2.81 11.90 10.77
CA ALA A 211 3.14 12.70 11.93
C ALA A 211 3.06 11.85 13.21
N ASP A 212 4.08 11.98 14.03
CA ASP A 212 4.17 11.32 15.32
C ASP A 212 4.27 12.37 16.44
N ALA A 213 3.74 12.02 17.60
CA ALA A 213 3.82 12.89 18.76
C ALA A 213 5.11 12.66 19.54
N ASP A 214 5.72 13.72 20.02
CA ASP A 214 6.81 13.65 20.99
C ASP A 214 6.30 13.17 22.38
N SER A 215 7.20 13.04 23.34
CA SER A 215 6.85 12.58 24.70
C SER A 215 5.83 13.47 25.41
N GLY A 216 5.69 14.72 24.98
CA GLY A 216 4.72 15.70 25.49
C GLY A 216 3.36 15.65 24.77
N GLY A 217 3.22 14.86 23.73
CA GLY A 217 2.00 14.75 22.91
C GLY A 217 1.91 15.81 21.81
N ARG A 218 3.01 16.49 21.48
CA ARG A 218 3.07 17.46 20.38
C ARG A 218 3.44 16.74 19.10
N TYR A 219 2.55 16.77 18.11
CA TYR A 219 2.74 16.19 16.78
C TYR A 219 3.74 17.00 15.94
N ARG A 220 4.54 16.25 15.16
CA ARG A 220 5.45 16.79 14.13
C ARG A 220 5.50 15.87 12.93
N PRO A 221 5.68 16.40 11.70
CA PRO A 221 5.92 15.56 10.55
C PRO A 221 7.19 14.72 10.73
N SER A 222 7.06 13.42 10.61
CA SER A 222 8.15 12.43 10.70
C SER A 222 8.46 11.79 9.33
N TYR A 223 7.53 11.95 8.37
CA TYR A 223 7.73 11.65 6.95
C TYR A 223 6.84 12.57 6.12
N VAL A 224 7.36 13.07 5.00
CA VAL A 224 6.56 13.86 4.06
C VAL A 224 6.94 13.52 2.63
N HIS A 225 5.96 13.10 1.84
CA HIS A 225 6.04 13.04 0.40
C HIS A 225 5.27 14.22 -0.20
N ARG A 226 5.85 14.90 -1.18
CA ARG A 226 5.29 16.12 -1.78
C ARG A 226 5.40 16.07 -3.28
N VAL A 227 4.37 16.52 -3.96
CA VAL A 227 4.35 16.76 -5.40
C VAL A 227 3.72 18.12 -5.65
N ASN A 228 4.36 18.93 -6.50
CA ASN A 228 3.79 20.14 -7.08
C ASN A 228 4.38 20.33 -8.47
N GLY A 229 3.66 19.95 -9.50
CA GLY A 229 4.20 19.96 -10.86
C GLY A 229 3.27 19.37 -11.91
N PRO A 230 3.82 19.05 -13.09
CA PRO A 230 3.04 18.42 -14.15
C PRO A 230 2.53 17.03 -13.73
N LEU A 231 1.28 16.74 -14.10
CA LEU A 231 0.64 15.45 -13.82
C LEU A 231 1.45 14.26 -14.36
N ALA A 232 2.04 14.40 -15.54
CA ALA A 232 2.86 13.36 -16.17
C ALA A 232 4.06 12.90 -15.33
N THR A 233 4.53 13.73 -14.40
CA THR A 233 5.67 13.39 -13.51
C THR A 233 5.24 13.21 -12.05
N ALA A 234 3.96 13.40 -11.77
CA ALA A 234 3.42 13.29 -10.43
C ALA A 234 3.43 11.83 -9.95
N GLU A 235 3.84 11.63 -8.71
CA GLU A 235 3.72 10.39 -8.01
C GLU A 235 2.80 10.60 -6.82
N PHE A 236 1.65 9.97 -6.86
CA PHE A 236 0.65 10.02 -5.80
C PHE A 236 0.87 8.89 -4.81
N ARG A 237 0.50 9.12 -3.56
CA ARG A 237 0.53 8.12 -2.49
C ARG A 237 -0.65 8.31 -1.57
N ARG A 238 -1.22 7.21 -1.09
CA ARG A 238 -2.25 7.22 -0.05
C ARG A 238 -1.99 6.15 0.98
N TYR A 239 -2.52 6.34 2.16
CA TYR A 239 -2.54 5.29 3.17
C TYR A 239 -3.30 4.07 2.65
N TYR A 240 -2.73 2.88 2.88
CA TYR A 240 -3.34 1.60 2.55
C TYR A 240 -3.66 0.80 3.80
N ASP A 241 -2.67 0.53 4.66
CA ASP A 241 -2.80 -0.22 5.90
C ASP A 241 -1.58 -0.02 6.80
N HIS A 242 -1.57 -0.63 7.98
CA HIS A 242 -0.43 -0.72 8.87
C HIS A 242 -0.38 -2.10 9.55
N LEU A 243 0.80 -2.67 9.69
CA LEU A 243 1.03 -3.99 10.31
C LEU A 243 2.47 -4.10 10.81
N ASP A 244 2.69 -4.85 11.89
CA ASP A 244 4.03 -5.24 12.36
C ASP A 244 4.62 -6.31 11.41
N LEU A 245 5.09 -5.87 10.23
CA LEU A 245 5.62 -6.75 9.19
C LEU A 245 6.99 -7.32 9.54
N THR A 246 7.75 -6.61 10.36
CA THR A 246 9.12 -6.98 10.72
C THR A 246 9.23 -7.69 12.05
N GLY A 247 8.18 -7.66 12.87
CA GLY A 247 8.12 -8.32 14.17
C GLY A 247 8.86 -7.59 15.29
N ASP A 248 9.20 -6.31 15.08
CA ASP A 248 9.94 -5.49 16.05
C ASP A 248 9.03 -4.82 17.09
N GLY A 249 7.72 -4.94 16.89
CA GLY A 249 6.71 -4.37 17.78
C GLY A 249 6.26 -2.97 17.37
N ILE A 250 6.68 -2.44 16.23
CA ILE A 250 6.19 -1.21 15.61
C ILE A 250 5.53 -1.60 14.29
N ASP A 251 4.32 -1.08 14.04
CA ASP A 251 3.66 -1.33 12.77
C ASP A 251 4.32 -0.54 11.67
N GLU A 252 4.72 -1.19 10.59
CA GLU A 252 5.07 -0.54 9.35
C GLU A 252 3.82 0.08 8.72
N ILE A 253 4.01 1.20 8.02
CA ILE A 253 2.94 1.87 7.27
C ILE A 253 3.02 1.43 5.80
N VAL A 254 1.94 0.86 5.31
CA VAL A 254 1.80 0.47 3.90
C VAL A 254 1.07 1.58 3.16
N LEU A 255 1.69 2.07 2.09
CA LEU A 255 1.16 3.10 1.22
C LEU A 255 0.92 2.52 -0.17
N GLU A 256 -0.22 2.82 -0.75
CA GLU A 256 -0.45 2.62 -2.18
C GLU A 256 -0.02 3.88 -2.94
N GLY A 257 0.68 3.68 -4.04
CA GLY A 257 1.11 4.75 -4.90
C GLY A 257 0.80 4.49 -6.37
N TRP A 258 0.70 5.57 -7.15
CA TRP A 258 0.50 5.51 -8.59
C TRP A 258 1.09 6.72 -9.31
N ARG A 259 1.30 6.58 -10.61
CA ARG A 259 1.72 7.64 -11.53
C ARG A 259 0.71 7.77 -12.65
N PHE A 260 0.55 8.95 -13.19
CA PHE A 260 -0.27 9.16 -14.38
C PHE A 260 0.27 8.31 -15.54
N GLY A 261 -0.61 7.51 -16.17
CA GLY A 261 -0.23 6.61 -17.26
C GLY A 261 0.79 5.53 -16.87
N GLY A 262 0.89 5.20 -15.59
CA GLY A 262 1.87 4.24 -15.07
C GLY A 262 1.27 3.17 -14.16
N ASP A 263 2.12 2.23 -13.78
CA ASP A 263 1.78 1.16 -12.85
C ASP A 263 1.55 1.71 -11.44
N THR A 264 0.73 1.02 -10.68
CA THR A 264 0.64 1.22 -9.23
C THR A 264 1.77 0.48 -8.51
N PHE A 265 2.03 0.91 -7.29
CA PHE A 265 3.03 0.27 -6.43
C PHE A 265 2.60 0.35 -4.97
N LEU A 266 3.12 -0.55 -4.15
CA LEU A 266 3.06 -0.45 -2.70
C LEU A 266 4.41 -0.03 -2.15
N THR A 267 4.39 0.91 -1.22
CA THR A 267 5.57 1.35 -0.47
C THR A 267 5.37 1.00 0.98
N VAL A 268 6.41 0.51 1.64
CA VAL A 268 6.39 0.26 3.09
C VAL A 268 7.35 1.23 3.76
N LEU A 269 6.83 1.95 4.75
CA LEU A 269 7.61 2.81 5.62
C LEU A 269 7.88 2.06 6.93
N GLN A 270 9.12 2.12 7.40
CA GLN A 270 9.55 1.59 8.68
C GLN A 270 10.06 2.71 9.57
N TRP A 271 9.75 2.63 10.87
CA TRP A 271 10.27 3.56 11.87
C TRP A 271 11.75 3.35 12.14
N LYS A 272 12.55 4.41 12.10
CA LYS A 272 14.01 4.39 12.32
C LYS A 272 14.43 5.12 13.60
N GLY A 273 13.52 5.20 14.56
CA GLY A 273 13.77 5.80 15.87
C GLY A 273 13.31 7.25 16.00
N ASP A 274 13.43 8.04 14.95
CA ASP A 274 13.04 9.46 14.92
C ASP A 274 12.22 9.86 13.68
N ARG A 275 12.19 9.02 12.67
CA ARG A 275 11.46 9.25 11.41
C ARG A 275 11.07 7.95 10.72
N TRP A 276 10.14 8.04 9.79
CA TRP A 276 9.81 6.97 8.88
C TRP A 276 10.70 7.02 7.64
N GLU A 277 11.15 5.86 7.20
CA GLU A 277 11.93 5.69 5.98
C GLU A 277 11.29 4.64 5.08
N GLU A 278 11.33 4.87 3.78
CA GLU A 278 10.92 3.89 2.77
C GLU A 278 11.93 2.74 2.75
N VAL A 279 11.47 1.54 3.14
CA VAL A 279 12.32 0.34 3.20
C VAL A 279 12.00 -0.66 2.10
N PHE A 280 10.82 -0.53 1.49
CA PHE A 280 10.36 -1.42 0.43
C PHE A 280 9.48 -0.67 -0.56
N ARG A 281 9.61 -1.06 -1.84
CA ARG A 281 8.71 -0.64 -2.92
C ARG A 281 8.48 -1.82 -3.85
N GLY A 282 7.25 -2.30 -3.94
CA GLY A 282 6.82 -3.41 -4.77
C GLY A 282 5.81 -2.99 -5.82
N LYS A 283 5.41 -3.91 -6.70
CA LYS A 283 4.33 -3.70 -7.66
C LYS A 283 2.98 -3.63 -6.93
N GLY A 284 2.07 -2.83 -7.44
CA GLY A 284 0.69 -2.78 -6.97
C GLY A 284 -0.24 -3.71 -7.75
N SER A 285 -1.53 -3.60 -7.47
CA SER A 285 -2.58 -4.49 -7.98
C SER A 285 -3.31 -4.00 -9.22
N TRP A 286 -3.04 -2.77 -9.70
CA TRP A 286 -3.72 -2.18 -10.86
C TRP A 286 -2.83 -1.17 -11.58
N CYS A 287 -3.26 -0.71 -12.78
CA CYS A 287 -2.55 0.29 -13.58
C CYS A 287 -3.52 1.33 -14.13
N LEU A 288 -3.01 2.54 -14.39
CA LEU A 288 -3.81 3.66 -14.89
C LEU A 288 -3.96 3.70 -16.42
N ASP A 289 -3.23 2.88 -17.17
CA ASP A 289 -3.23 2.86 -18.64
C ASP A 289 -4.61 2.60 -19.28
N SER A 290 -5.57 2.16 -18.49
CA SER A 290 -6.91 1.83 -19.01
C SER A 290 -7.79 3.05 -19.30
N TYR A 291 -7.39 4.25 -18.90
CA TYR A 291 -8.25 5.43 -19.07
C TYR A 291 -8.21 5.98 -20.50
N GLU A 292 -7.06 5.92 -21.16
CA GLU A 292 -6.95 6.34 -22.56
C GLU A 292 -7.58 5.34 -23.55
N ALA A 293 -7.54 4.05 -23.25
CA ALA A 293 -8.10 3.00 -24.11
C ALA A 293 -9.63 2.97 -24.15
N ARG A 294 -10.33 3.54 -23.16
CA ARG A 294 -11.79 3.54 -23.09
C ARG A 294 -12.45 4.76 -23.72
N ASN A 295 -11.71 5.83 -23.95
CA ASN A 295 -12.24 7.09 -24.49
C ASN A 295 -11.79 7.35 -25.95
N GLY A 296 -11.17 6.38 -26.60
CA GLY A 296 -10.69 6.46 -27.98
C GLY A 296 -11.52 5.64 -28.99
N GLU A 297 -12.73 5.16 -28.62
CA GLU A 297 -13.71 4.57 -29.52
C GLU A 297 -14.98 5.38 -29.61
#